data_b29bb34eb97e0d8fbdf71148ec152473
#
_entry.id   b29bb34eb97e0d8fbdf71148ec152473
#
_cell.length_a   1.000
_cell.length_b   1.000
_cell.length_c   1.000
_cell.angle_alpha   90.00
_cell.angle_beta   90.00
_cell.angle_gamma   90.00
#
_symmetry.space_group_name_H-M   'P 1'
#
loop_
_entity.id
_entity.type
_entity.pdbx_description
1 polymer ?
#
loop_
_entity_poly.entity_id
_entity_poly.type
_entity_poly.pdbx_seq_one_letter_code
_entity_poly.pdbx_strand_id
1 'polypeptide(L)'
;MMTGEALAAIQKADVIVGYITYIRLIEELIQDKEVVKTGMRKEIDRCQEAVDIAKTGKTVAVVSSGDAGIYGMAGLILEILDKEQASIDVEIVAGITASIGAAARLGAPLMHDFCHISLSDLMTPWEVIEKRVKLAAEADFVVCFYNPRSKGRANHLKHALELMMAYKSPATPVGIVKDVGRKEERKIVTTMADIDYEEVDMTTMVIVGNKETYVSGGRMITPRGYSL
;
A
#
# COMPACT_ATOMS: atom_id res chain seq x y z
N MET A 1 -4.10 10.80 -6.97
CA MET A 1 -3.65 9.99 -8.12
C MET A 1 -4.68 8.90 -8.34
N MET A 2 -5.36 8.93 -9.48
CA MET A 2 -6.38 7.95 -9.87
C MET A 2 -6.19 7.69 -11.36
N THR A 3 -6.38 6.44 -11.81
CA THR A 3 -6.34 6.11 -13.23
C THR A 3 -7.64 6.56 -13.91
N GLY A 4 -7.59 6.80 -15.23
CA GLY A 4 -8.82 7.13 -15.99
C GLY A 4 -9.85 6.00 -15.96
N GLU A 5 -9.39 4.75 -15.93
CA GLU A 5 -10.20 3.55 -15.80
C GLU A 5 -10.93 3.49 -14.43
N ALA A 6 -10.21 3.77 -13.33
CA ALA A 6 -10.82 3.83 -12.00
C ALA A 6 -11.87 4.95 -11.91
N LEU A 7 -11.60 6.11 -12.52
CA LEU A 7 -12.60 7.19 -12.59
C LEU A 7 -13.86 6.77 -13.37
N ALA A 8 -13.68 6.12 -14.53
CA ALA A 8 -14.79 5.62 -15.33
C ALA A 8 -15.60 4.55 -14.59
N ALA A 9 -14.94 3.62 -13.90
CA ALA A 9 -15.62 2.61 -13.09
C ALA A 9 -16.46 3.23 -11.96
N ILE A 10 -15.92 4.22 -11.23
CA ILE A 10 -16.65 4.97 -10.21
C ILE A 10 -17.87 5.69 -10.81
N GLN A 11 -17.71 6.33 -11.97
CA GLN A 11 -18.81 7.05 -12.66
C GLN A 11 -19.93 6.10 -13.11
N LYS A 12 -19.58 4.89 -13.57
CA LYS A 12 -20.53 3.87 -14.06
C LYS A 12 -21.30 3.19 -12.93
N ALA A 13 -20.74 3.11 -11.73
CA ALA A 13 -21.34 2.41 -10.61
C ALA A 13 -22.63 3.07 -10.10
N ASP A 14 -23.62 2.26 -9.70
CA ASP A 14 -24.84 2.70 -9.00
C ASP A 14 -24.55 2.93 -7.51
N VAL A 15 -23.70 2.08 -6.92
CA VAL A 15 -23.38 2.09 -5.49
C VAL A 15 -21.86 2.11 -5.28
N ILE A 16 -21.41 2.94 -4.37
CA ILE A 16 -20.01 3.01 -3.95
C ILE A 16 -19.87 2.42 -2.54
N VAL A 17 -19.03 1.42 -2.39
CA VAL A 17 -18.76 0.77 -1.10
C VAL A 17 -17.30 1.00 -0.70
N GLY A 18 -17.05 1.42 0.53
CA GLY A 18 -15.66 1.66 0.94
C GLY A 18 -15.46 1.96 2.42
N TYR A 19 -14.18 1.98 2.83
CA TYR A 19 -13.78 2.49 4.12
C TYR A 19 -14.02 3.99 4.21
N ILE A 20 -14.59 4.49 5.30
CA ILE A 20 -15.00 5.89 5.45
C ILE A 20 -13.91 6.89 5.08
N THR A 21 -12.64 6.61 5.39
CA THR A 21 -11.52 7.49 5.05
C THR A 21 -11.29 7.55 3.54
N TYR A 22 -11.47 6.42 2.81
CA TYR A 22 -11.30 6.38 1.35
C TYR A 22 -12.47 7.04 0.63
N ILE A 23 -13.67 6.85 1.14
CA ILE A 23 -14.87 7.53 0.63
C ILE A 23 -14.70 9.06 0.68
N ARG A 24 -14.16 9.61 1.79
CA ARG A 24 -13.89 11.05 1.91
C ARG A 24 -12.90 11.58 0.86
N LEU A 25 -11.95 10.75 0.40
CA LEU A 25 -10.97 11.16 -0.62
C LEU A 25 -11.56 11.33 -2.01
N ILE A 26 -12.76 10.77 -2.27
CA ILE A 26 -13.45 10.80 -3.56
C ILE A 26 -14.85 11.43 -3.45
N GLU A 27 -15.16 12.10 -2.34
CA GLU A 27 -16.50 12.61 -2.04
C GLU A 27 -17.05 13.52 -3.16
N GLU A 28 -16.17 14.32 -3.78
CA GLU A 28 -16.56 15.19 -4.90
C GLU A 28 -16.99 14.41 -6.18
N LEU A 29 -16.56 13.15 -6.33
CA LEU A 29 -16.83 12.30 -7.50
C LEU A 29 -18.10 11.45 -7.35
N ILE A 30 -18.68 11.39 -6.15
CA ILE A 30 -19.75 10.44 -5.79
C ILE A 30 -20.98 11.12 -5.16
N GLN A 31 -21.15 12.42 -5.37
CA GLN A 31 -22.24 13.20 -4.74
C GLN A 31 -23.65 12.73 -5.13
N ASP A 32 -23.78 12.15 -6.31
CA ASP A 32 -25.03 11.63 -6.90
C ASP A 32 -25.20 10.11 -6.72
N LYS A 33 -24.31 9.45 -5.97
CA LYS A 33 -24.26 8.00 -5.81
C LYS A 33 -24.82 7.54 -4.47
N GLU A 34 -25.39 6.35 -4.45
CA GLU A 34 -25.63 5.64 -3.20
C GLU A 34 -24.27 5.23 -2.59
N VAL A 35 -24.05 5.50 -1.30
CA VAL A 35 -22.76 5.27 -0.64
C VAL A 35 -22.90 4.43 0.62
N VAL A 36 -22.24 3.29 0.62
CA VAL A 36 -22.10 2.41 1.78
C VAL A 36 -20.70 2.58 2.36
N LYS A 37 -20.62 3.13 3.58
CA LYS A 37 -19.35 3.38 4.27
C LYS A 37 -19.29 2.66 5.60
N THR A 38 -18.19 1.95 5.83
CA THR A 38 -17.96 1.22 7.07
C THR A 38 -16.70 1.70 7.78
N GLY A 39 -16.58 1.39 9.07
CA GLY A 39 -15.42 1.69 9.89
C GLY A 39 -14.24 0.74 9.63
N MET A 40 -13.16 0.95 10.40
CA MET A 40 -11.98 0.09 10.42
C MET A 40 -12.33 -1.30 11.00
N ARG A 41 -11.61 -2.34 10.55
CA ARG A 41 -11.81 -3.75 10.96
C ARG A 41 -13.19 -4.31 10.61
N LYS A 42 -13.79 -3.78 9.54
CA LYS A 42 -15.07 -4.23 8.97
C LYS A 42 -14.91 -4.63 7.51
N GLU A 43 -13.75 -5.20 7.17
CA GLU A 43 -13.41 -5.55 5.80
C GLU A 43 -14.36 -6.63 5.27
N ILE A 44 -14.60 -7.70 6.05
CA ILE A 44 -15.49 -8.80 5.68
C ILE A 44 -16.93 -8.29 5.53
N ASP A 45 -17.45 -7.58 6.54
CA ASP A 45 -18.83 -7.05 6.52
C ASP A 45 -19.03 -6.15 5.28
N ARG A 46 -18.07 -5.27 4.99
CA ARG A 46 -18.07 -4.36 3.85
C ARG A 46 -18.08 -5.08 2.50
N CYS A 47 -17.24 -6.10 2.35
CA CYS A 47 -17.17 -6.88 1.12
C CYS A 47 -18.42 -7.75 0.95
N GLN A 48 -18.96 -8.32 2.03
CA GLN A 48 -20.20 -9.06 2.00
C GLN A 48 -21.38 -8.18 1.58
N GLU A 49 -21.50 -6.99 2.17
CA GLU A 49 -22.54 -6.02 1.81
C GLU A 49 -22.46 -5.60 0.34
N ALA A 50 -21.25 -5.41 -0.19
CA ALA A 50 -21.04 -5.12 -1.60
C ALA A 50 -21.53 -6.26 -2.50
N VAL A 51 -21.24 -7.50 -2.15
CA VAL A 51 -21.69 -8.70 -2.88
C VAL A 51 -23.21 -8.82 -2.81
N ASP A 52 -23.82 -8.60 -1.63
CA ASP A 52 -25.26 -8.70 -1.46
C ASP A 52 -26.02 -7.63 -2.28
N ILE A 53 -25.48 -6.41 -2.35
CA ILE A 53 -26.01 -5.35 -3.20
C ILE A 53 -25.89 -5.74 -4.68
N ALA A 54 -24.72 -6.27 -5.11
CA ALA A 54 -24.49 -6.67 -6.50
C ALA A 54 -25.44 -7.80 -6.94
N LYS A 55 -25.82 -8.73 -6.04
CA LYS A 55 -26.85 -9.76 -6.30
C LYS A 55 -28.23 -9.18 -6.67
N THR A 56 -28.52 -7.94 -6.30
CA THR A 56 -29.76 -7.26 -6.67
C THR A 56 -29.74 -6.74 -8.13
N GLY A 57 -28.64 -6.90 -8.85
CA GLY A 57 -28.45 -6.42 -10.23
C GLY A 57 -27.86 -5.01 -10.33
N LYS A 58 -27.48 -4.38 -9.21
CA LYS A 58 -26.80 -3.08 -9.21
C LYS A 58 -25.32 -3.24 -9.55
N THR A 59 -24.75 -2.26 -10.26
CA THR A 59 -23.29 -2.14 -10.45
C THR A 59 -22.66 -1.52 -9.20
N VAL A 60 -21.78 -2.25 -8.53
CA VAL A 60 -21.15 -1.83 -7.27
C VAL A 60 -19.67 -1.57 -7.48
N ALA A 61 -19.16 -0.39 -7.10
CA ALA A 61 -17.73 -0.12 -7.04
C ALA A 61 -17.24 -0.20 -5.60
N VAL A 62 -16.37 -1.18 -5.31
CA VAL A 62 -15.66 -1.29 -4.01
C VAL A 62 -14.35 -0.52 -4.10
N VAL A 63 -14.23 0.57 -3.34
CA VAL A 63 -13.08 1.47 -3.44
C VAL A 63 -12.01 1.19 -2.38
N SER A 64 -10.77 1.05 -2.85
CA SER A 64 -9.56 0.94 -2.04
C SER A 64 -8.64 2.13 -2.31
N SER A 65 -7.82 2.54 -1.34
CA SER A 65 -6.74 3.50 -1.58
C SER A 65 -5.55 2.77 -2.21
N GLY A 66 -4.95 3.35 -3.24
CA GLY A 66 -3.85 2.74 -3.97
C GLY A 66 -4.33 1.77 -5.03
N ASP A 67 -4.09 0.48 -4.85
CA ASP A 67 -4.46 -0.59 -5.75
C ASP A 67 -5.33 -1.62 -5.04
N ALA A 68 -6.41 -2.06 -5.67
CA ALA A 68 -7.38 -2.98 -5.07
C ALA A 68 -6.81 -4.39 -4.83
N GLY A 69 -5.81 -4.81 -5.61
CA GLY A 69 -5.15 -6.12 -5.52
C GLY A 69 -3.91 -6.14 -4.61
N ILE A 70 -3.38 -4.95 -4.22
CA ILE A 70 -2.19 -4.86 -3.36
C ILE A 70 -2.60 -4.43 -1.95
N TYR A 71 -2.77 -5.41 -1.05
CA TYR A 71 -3.29 -5.22 0.31
C TYR A 71 -4.65 -4.51 0.36
N GLY A 72 -5.43 -4.61 -0.74
CA GLY A 72 -6.77 -4.04 -0.89
C GLY A 72 -7.89 -5.07 -0.75
N MET A 73 -9.08 -4.75 -1.26
CA MET A 73 -10.30 -5.55 -1.05
C MET A 73 -10.56 -6.57 -2.16
N ALA A 74 -9.85 -6.53 -3.30
CA ALA A 74 -10.16 -7.38 -4.44
C ALA A 74 -10.12 -8.88 -4.11
N GLY A 75 -9.07 -9.34 -3.40
CA GLY A 75 -8.94 -10.74 -2.99
C GLY A 75 -10.11 -11.20 -2.13
N LEU A 76 -10.52 -10.40 -1.15
CA LEU A 76 -11.62 -10.75 -0.24
C LEU A 76 -12.98 -10.81 -0.96
N ILE A 77 -13.24 -9.94 -1.93
CA ILE A 77 -14.44 -10.03 -2.78
C ILE A 77 -14.47 -11.35 -3.53
N LEU A 78 -13.36 -11.73 -4.17
CA LEU A 78 -13.27 -12.98 -4.93
C LEU A 78 -13.43 -14.21 -4.03
N GLU A 79 -12.85 -14.21 -2.83
CA GLU A 79 -13.01 -15.27 -1.83
C GLU A 79 -14.47 -15.43 -1.38
N ILE A 80 -15.20 -14.32 -1.16
CA ILE A 80 -16.62 -14.36 -0.79
C ILE A 80 -17.44 -14.95 -1.93
N LEU A 81 -17.24 -14.51 -3.16
CA LEU A 81 -17.96 -14.99 -4.34
C LEU A 81 -17.72 -16.49 -4.56
N ASP A 82 -16.48 -16.95 -4.43
CA ASP A 82 -16.13 -18.37 -4.55
C ASP A 82 -16.82 -19.21 -3.46
N LYS A 83 -16.75 -18.77 -2.21
CA LYS A 83 -17.40 -19.45 -1.08
C LYS A 83 -18.91 -19.54 -1.23
N GLU A 84 -19.55 -18.52 -1.78
CA GLU A 84 -20.99 -18.48 -1.98
C GLU A 84 -21.44 -19.08 -3.33
N GLN A 85 -20.50 -19.48 -4.18
CA GLN A 85 -20.75 -19.96 -5.55
C GLN A 85 -21.60 -18.94 -6.33
N ALA A 86 -21.38 -17.63 -6.08
CA ALA A 86 -22.14 -16.56 -6.68
C ALA A 86 -21.59 -16.21 -8.08
N SER A 87 -22.47 -16.22 -9.07
CA SER A 87 -22.12 -15.83 -10.45
C SER A 87 -22.34 -14.33 -10.64
N ILE A 88 -21.34 -13.53 -10.22
CA ILE A 88 -21.32 -12.07 -10.43
C ILE A 88 -20.06 -11.75 -11.24
N ASP A 89 -20.21 -10.94 -12.28
CA ASP A 89 -19.07 -10.45 -13.05
C ASP A 89 -18.28 -9.43 -12.24
N VAL A 90 -16.96 -9.62 -12.14
CA VAL A 90 -16.05 -8.77 -11.35
C VAL A 90 -14.90 -8.28 -12.19
N GLU A 91 -14.79 -6.98 -12.31
CA GLU A 91 -13.65 -6.30 -12.90
C GLU A 91 -12.74 -5.76 -11.81
N ILE A 92 -11.43 -6.10 -11.87
CA ILE A 92 -10.43 -5.55 -10.97
C ILE A 92 -9.70 -4.42 -11.69
N VAL A 93 -10.00 -3.20 -11.31
CA VAL A 93 -9.42 -2.00 -11.90
C VAL A 93 -8.11 -1.67 -11.20
N ALA A 94 -7.01 -1.65 -11.96
CA ALA A 94 -5.69 -1.34 -11.45
C ALA A 94 -5.58 0.10 -10.93
N GLY A 95 -4.87 0.26 -9.81
CA GLY A 95 -4.59 1.55 -9.20
C GLY A 95 -3.09 1.83 -9.04
N ILE A 96 -2.77 3.02 -8.56
CA ILE A 96 -1.40 3.39 -8.24
C ILE A 96 -1.15 3.08 -6.78
N THR A 97 -0.53 1.94 -6.50
CA THR A 97 -0.20 1.55 -5.13
C THR A 97 0.79 2.51 -4.48
N ALA A 98 0.75 2.61 -3.16
CA ALA A 98 1.53 3.58 -2.38
C ALA A 98 3.05 3.51 -2.64
N SER A 99 3.60 2.32 -2.88
CA SER A 99 5.03 2.16 -3.19
C SER A 99 5.45 2.85 -4.47
N ILE A 100 4.65 2.71 -5.55
CA ILE A 100 4.93 3.34 -6.85
C ILE A 100 4.76 4.87 -6.74
N GLY A 101 3.70 5.31 -6.04
CA GLY A 101 3.50 6.73 -5.77
C GLY A 101 4.65 7.34 -4.97
N ALA A 102 5.11 6.68 -3.92
CA ALA A 102 6.24 7.11 -3.09
C ALA A 102 7.56 7.11 -3.86
N ALA A 103 7.83 6.06 -4.63
CA ALA A 103 9.04 5.97 -5.46
C ALA A 103 9.17 7.17 -6.41
N ALA A 104 8.08 7.57 -7.06
CA ALA A 104 8.05 8.74 -7.94
C ALA A 104 8.35 10.07 -7.20
N ARG A 105 8.04 10.18 -5.90
CA ARG A 105 8.38 11.33 -5.06
C ARG A 105 9.83 11.32 -4.61
N LEU A 106 10.35 10.12 -4.36
CA LEU A 106 11.72 9.93 -3.87
C LEU A 106 12.77 10.02 -5.00
N GLY A 107 12.39 9.73 -6.24
CA GLY A 107 13.30 9.67 -7.39
C GLY A 107 13.11 8.40 -8.20
N ALA A 108 14.11 7.53 -8.22
CA ALA A 108 14.06 6.25 -8.92
C ALA A 108 14.62 5.09 -8.05
N PRO A 109 14.06 4.84 -6.83
CA PRO A 109 14.57 3.79 -5.95
C PRO A 109 14.23 2.37 -6.42
N LEU A 110 13.21 2.18 -7.29
CA LEU A 110 12.69 0.88 -7.72
C LEU A 110 13.17 0.46 -9.11
N MET A 111 14.35 0.89 -9.51
CA MET A 111 14.94 0.55 -10.84
C MET A 111 15.59 -0.83 -10.89
N HIS A 112 15.73 -1.49 -9.75
CA HIS A 112 16.21 -2.87 -9.61
C HIS A 112 15.16 -3.73 -8.94
N ASP A 113 15.46 -4.99 -8.63
CA ASP A 113 14.51 -5.91 -7.99
C ASP A 113 14.04 -5.36 -6.63
N PHE A 114 12.75 -5.38 -6.43
CA PHE A 114 12.14 -4.88 -5.20
C PHE A 114 11.00 -5.80 -4.75
N CYS A 115 10.66 -5.70 -3.48
CA CYS A 115 9.53 -6.43 -2.90
C CYS A 115 8.66 -5.56 -2.00
N HIS A 116 7.40 -5.96 -1.84
CA HIS A 116 6.46 -5.40 -0.89
C HIS A 116 6.36 -6.31 0.33
N ILE A 117 6.48 -5.74 1.53
CA ILE A 117 6.26 -6.43 2.78
C ILE A 117 5.31 -5.61 3.65
N SER A 118 4.18 -6.19 4.03
CA SER A 118 3.31 -5.58 5.03
C SER A 118 3.81 -5.95 6.44
N LEU A 119 4.00 -4.95 7.30
CA LEU A 119 4.33 -5.14 8.71
C LEU A 119 3.09 -5.33 9.59
N SER A 120 1.92 -5.55 9.00
CA SER A 120 0.71 -5.87 9.74
C SER A 120 0.69 -7.34 10.14
N ASP A 121 0.68 -7.58 11.45
CA ASP A 121 0.59 -8.91 12.07
C ASP A 121 -0.85 -9.37 12.37
N LEU A 122 -1.86 -8.66 11.84
CA LEU A 122 -3.26 -9.00 12.06
C LEU A 122 -3.68 -10.32 11.41
N MET A 123 -3.15 -10.59 10.19
CA MET A 123 -3.50 -11.77 9.38
C MET A 123 -2.29 -12.67 9.11
N THR A 124 -1.09 -12.23 9.44
CA THR A 124 0.16 -12.96 9.21
C THR A 124 0.96 -12.98 10.51
N PRO A 125 1.35 -14.15 11.04
CA PRO A 125 2.19 -14.22 12.24
C PRO A 125 3.49 -13.43 12.09
N TRP A 126 3.91 -12.76 13.16
CA TRP A 126 5.08 -11.88 13.12
C TRP A 126 6.37 -12.62 12.70
N GLU A 127 6.55 -13.86 13.12
CA GLU A 127 7.70 -14.69 12.76
C GLU A 127 7.81 -14.96 11.25
N VAL A 128 6.65 -15.01 10.56
CA VAL A 128 6.61 -15.14 9.10
C VAL A 128 7.04 -13.83 8.44
N ILE A 129 6.61 -12.68 9.00
CA ILE A 129 7.03 -11.36 8.52
C ILE A 129 8.54 -11.18 8.71
N GLU A 130 9.08 -11.50 9.89
CA GLU A 130 10.53 -11.46 10.16
C GLU A 130 11.34 -12.29 9.17
N LYS A 131 10.89 -13.52 8.89
CA LYS A 131 11.54 -14.39 7.90
C LYS A 131 11.59 -13.73 6.54
N ARG A 132 10.48 -13.12 6.08
CA ARG A 132 10.41 -12.41 4.80
C ARG A 132 11.35 -11.21 4.76
N VAL A 133 11.41 -10.44 5.84
CA VAL A 133 12.31 -9.28 5.99
C VAL A 133 13.78 -9.72 5.89
N LYS A 134 14.18 -10.76 6.62
CA LYS A 134 15.54 -11.30 6.60
C LYS A 134 15.94 -11.77 5.20
N LEU A 135 15.10 -12.59 4.56
CA LEU A 135 15.37 -13.11 3.21
C LEU A 135 15.45 -12.00 2.15
N ALA A 136 14.58 -10.99 2.23
CA ALA A 136 14.63 -9.84 1.33
C ALA A 136 15.90 -8.99 1.53
N ALA A 137 16.35 -8.84 2.78
CA ALA A 137 17.58 -8.12 3.10
C ALA A 137 18.83 -8.87 2.65
N GLU A 138 18.88 -10.19 2.89
CA GLU A 138 19.96 -11.08 2.48
C GLU A 138 20.12 -11.14 0.94
N ALA A 139 18.99 -11.21 0.23
CA ALA A 139 18.95 -11.18 -1.24
C ALA A 139 19.13 -9.77 -1.82
N ASP A 140 19.36 -8.77 -0.99
CA ASP A 140 19.59 -7.37 -1.34
C ASP A 140 18.49 -6.71 -2.17
N PHE A 141 17.23 -7.10 -1.98
CA PHE A 141 16.09 -6.40 -2.58
C PHE A 141 15.97 -4.95 -2.05
N VAL A 142 15.44 -4.06 -2.90
CA VAL A 142 14.81 -2.83 -2.41
C VAL A 142 13.50 -3.22 -1.74
N VAL A 143 13.26 -2.80 -0.50
CA VAL A 143 12.08 -3.24 0.28
C VAL A 143 11.11 -2.09 0.51
N CYS A 144 9.86 -2.27 0.09
CA CYS A 144 8.76 -1.35 0.33
C CYS A 144 7.90 -1.85 1.50
N PHE A 145 7.94 -1.16 2.64
CA PHE A 145 7.15 -1.52 3.81
C PHE A 145 5.80 -0.85 3.82
N TYR A 146 4.74 -1.67 3.78
CA TYR A 146 3.36 -1.28 4.01
C TYR A 146 2.98 -1.44 5.48
N ASN A 147 2.04 -0.64 5.96
CA ASN A 147 1.58 -0.65 7.35
C ASN A 147 2.71 -0.55 8.38
N PRO A 148 3.68 0.37 8.19
CA PRO A 148 4.94 0.34 8.93
C PRO A 148 4.77 0.61 10.43
N ARG A 149 3.77 1.38 10.84
CA ARG A 149 3.51 1.73 12.24
C ARG A 149 2.02 1.98 12.49
N SER A 150 1.54 1.61 13.68
CA SER A 150 0.22 1.99 14.19
C SER A 150 0.26 2.10 15.72
N LYS A 151 -0.84 2.55 16.36
CA LYS A 151 -0.93 2.62 17.83
C LYS A 151 -0.65 1.27 18.51
N GLY A 152 -1.07 0.15 17.92
CA GLY A 152 -0.83 -1.20 18.44
C GLY A 152 0.48 -1.83 17.95
N ARG A 153 1.21 -1.21 17.02
CA ARG A 153 2.40 -1.73 16.35
C ARG A 153 3.46 -0.64 16.24
N ALA A 154 3.85 -0.06 17.37
CA ALA A 154 4.79 1.07 17.41
C ALA A 154 6.20 0.66 16.97
N ASN A 155 6.63 -0.56 17.26
CA ASN A 155 8.03 -1.01 17.11
C ASN A 155 8.27 -1.92 15.89
N HIS A 156 7.26 -2.28 15.09
CA HIS A 156 7.41 -3.26 14.00
C HIS A 156 8.41 -2.80 12.93
N LEU A 157 8.36 -1.54 12.51
CA LEU A 157 9.33 -1.00 11.56
C LEU A 157 10.74 -0.99 12.15
N LYS A 158 10.89 -0.54 13.40
CA LYS A 158 12.19 -0.53 14.08
C LYS A 158 12.81 -1.92 14.10
N HIS A 159 12.05 -2.91 14.54
CA HIS A 159 12.49 -4.30 14.60
C HIS A 159 12.82 -4.85 13.19
N ALA A 160 12.00 -4.55 12.17
CA ALA A 160 12.29 -4.94 10.80
C ALA A 160 13.62 -4.37 10.30
N LEU A 161 13.92 -3.08 10.57
CA LEU A 161 15.18 -2.46 10.18
C LEU A 161 16.37 -3.04 10.96
N GLU A 162 16.23 -3.34 12.25
CA GLU A 162 17.25 -4.03 13.05
C GLU A 162 17.60 -5.39 12.44
N LEU A 163 16.60 -6.17 12.00
CA LEU A 163 16.83 -7.45 11.30
C LEU A 163 17.56 -7.25 9.96
N MET A 164 17.22 -6.20 9.21
CA MET A 164 17.87 -5.90 7.93
C MET A 164 19.34 -5.46 8.11
N MET A 165 19.69 -4.80 9.21
CA MET A 165 21.07 -4.34 9.49
C MET A 165 22.07 -5.49 9.67
N ALA A 166 21.62 -6.74 9.81
CA ALA A 166 22.50 -7.90 9.73
C ALA A 166 23.05 -8.17 8.31
N TYR A 167 22.39 -7.62 7.28
CA TYR A 167 22.69 -7.87 5.86
C TYR A 167 22.98 -6.58 5.09
N LYS A 168 22.43 -5.45 5.52
CA LYS A 168 22.54 -4.14 4.86
C LYS A 168 23.30 -3.15 5.76
N SER A 169 24.00 -2.22 5.13
CA SER A 169 24.70 -1.15 5.86
C SER A 169 23.72 -0.26 6.62
N PRO A 170 24.04 0.16 7.85
CA PRO A 170 23.29 1.20 8.56
C PRO A 170 23.14 2.50 7.76
N ALA A 171 24.07 2.80 6.84
CA ALA A 171 24.05 3.94 5.94
C ALA A 171 23.18 3.73 4.69
N THR A 172 22.54 2.55 4.52
CA THR A 172 21.62 2.30 3.38
C THR A 172 20.52 3.35 3.36
N PRO A 173 20.28 4.02 2.20
CA PRO A 173 19.26 5.04 2.08
C PRO A 173 17.86 4.51 2.35
N VAL A 174 17.07 5.31 3.07
CA VAL A 174 15.66 5.07 3.37
C VAL A 174 14.84 6.27 2.93
N GLY A 175 13.83 6.04 2.11
CA GLY A 175 12.84 7.03 1.74
C GLY A 175 11.54 6.83 2.51
N ILE A 176 11.01 7.91 3.07
CA ILE A 176 9.76 7.95 3.81
C ILE A 176 8.84 8.90 3.08
N VAL A 177 7.66 8.43 2.68
CA VAL A 177 6.64 9.31 2.08
C VAL A 177 5.33 9.10 2.82
N LYS A 178 4.87 10.15 3.46
CA LYS A 178 3.60 10.21 4.18
C LYS A 178 2.52 10.77 3.26
N ASP A 179 1.31 10.23 3.37
CA ASP A 179 0.13 10.71 2.65
C ASP A 179 0.33 10.86 1.14
N VAL A 180 0.94 9.86 0.52
CA VAL A 180 1.26 9.85 -0.93
C VAL A 180 0.04 10.25 -1.76
N GLY A 181 0.19 11.30 -2.57
CA GLY A 181 -0.86 11.82 -3.46
C GLY A 181 -2.00 12.54 -2.76
N ARG A 182 -1.87 12.86 -1.47
CA ARG A 182 -2.83 13.64 -0.68
C ARG A 182 -2.33 15.06 -0.41
N LYS A 183 -3.20 15.91 0.15
CA LYS A 183 -2.90 17.33 0.42
C LYS A 183 -1.72 17.54 1.35
N GLU A 184 -1.58 16.69 2.36
CA GLU A 184 -0.53 16.78 3.39
C GLU A 184 0.70 15.90 3.06
N GLU A 185 0.92 15.59 1.77
CA GLU A 185 2.06 14.77 1.33
C GLU A 185 3.39 15.36 1.80
N ARG A 186 4.21 14.53 2.47
CA ARG A 186 5.58 14.88 2.87
C ARG A 186 6.54 13.75 2.51
N LYS A 187 7.78 14.11 2.16
CA LYS A 187 8.85 13.17 1.92
C LYS A 187 10.10 13.47 2.75
N ILE A 188 10.76 12.42 3.19
CA ILE A 188 12.04 12.45 3.91
C ILE A 188 12.95 11.42 3.25
N VAL A 189 14.22 11.77 3.06
CA VAL A 189 15.28 10.83 2.67
C VAL A 189 16.30 10.82 3.80
N THR A 190 16.57 9.64 4.34
CA THR A 190 17.45 9.39 5.49
C THR A 190 18.23 8.10 5.30
N THR A 191 18.78 7.54 6.37
CA THR A 191 19.43 6.22 6.38
C THR A 191 18.73 5.26 7.34
N MET A 192 19.06 3.96 7.29
CA MET A 192 18.51 2.99 8.23
C MET A 192 18.88 3.33 9.70
N ALA A 193 20.06 3.91 9.94
CA ALA A 193 20.51 4.29 11.27
C ALA A 193 19.83 5.56 11.81
N ASP A 194 19.48 6.51 10.93
CA ASP A 194 19.04 7.85 11.32
C ASP A 194 17.53 8.07 11.17
N ILE A 195 16.76 6.99 10.99
CA ILE A 195 15.31 7.11 10.81
C ILE A 195 14.63 7.66 12.08
N ASP A 196 13.84 8.71 11.92
CA ASP A 196 12.92 9.18 12.94
C ASP A 196 11.58 8.42 12.83
N TYR A 197 11.33 7.52 13.78
CA TYR A 197 10.12 6.69 13.80
C TYR A 197 8.85 7.50 14.11
N GLU A 198 8.96 8.71 14.67
CA GLU A 198 7.80 9.58 14.91
C GLU A 198 7.23 10.19 13.62
N GLU A 199 8.04 10.24 12.56
CA GLU A 199 7.58 10.64 11.22
C GLU A 199 6.79 9.53 10.50
N VAL A 200 6.68 8.34 11.09
CA VAL A 200 6.06 7.16 10.49
C VAL A 200 4.73 6.83 11.15
N ASP A 201 3.68 6.65 10.35
CA ASP A 201 2.35 6.22 10.80
C ASP A 201 1.70 5.24 9.78
N MET A 202 0.38 5.02 9.91
CA MET A 202 -0.39 4.11 9.05
C MET A 202 -0.53 4.58 7.59
N THR A 203 -0.31 5.87 7.32
CA THR A 203 -0.43 6.44 5.97
C THR A 203 0.93 6.63 5.31
N THR A 204 1.98 6.11 5.94
CA THR A 204 3.36 6.24 5.50
C THR A 204 3.80 5.03 4.68
N MET A 205 4.50 5.30 3.58
CA MET A 205 5.28 4.32 2.82
C MET A 205 6.76 4.48 3.15
N VAL A 206 7.43 3.39 3.49
CA VAL A 206 8.87 3.36 3.75
C VAL A 206 9.54 2.49 2.69
N ILE A 207 10.54 3.03 2.00
CA ILE A 207 11.33 2.32 0.98
C ILE A 207 12.78 2.26 1.44
N VAL A 208 13.27 1.05 1.68
CA VAL A 208 14.68 0.79 2.04
C VAL A 208 15.44 0.38 0.78
N GLY A 209 16.52 1.07 0.48
CA GLY A 209 17.36 0.80 -0.68
C GLY A 209 18.11 -0.53 -0.61
N ASN A 210 18.83 -0.87 -1.68
CA ASN A 210 19.82 -1.94 -1.71
C ASN A 210 21.25 -1.36 -1.57
N LYS A 211 22.28 -2.20 -1.67
CA LYS A 211 23.70 -1.80 -1.53
C LYS A 211 24.16 -0.77 -2.57
N GLU A 212 23.52 -0.75 -3.75
CA GLU A 212 23.83 0.17 -4.84
C GLU A 212 23.02 1.48 -4.75
N THR A 213 22.00 1.55 -3.89
CA THR A 213 21.17 2.74 -3.75
C THR A 213 21.98 3.89 -3.15
N TYR A 214 21.91 5.05 -3.78
CA TYR A 214 22.53 6.28 -3.28
C TYR A 214 21.60 7.47 -3.35
N VAL A 215 22.00 8.57 -2.73
CA VAL A 215 21.24 9.83 -2.72
C VAL A 215 22.01 10.89 -3.49
N SER A 216 21.35 11.53 -4.45
CA SER A 216 21.90 12.67 -5.20
C SER A 216 20.81 13.72 -5.40
N GLY A 217 21.13 14.98 -5.06
CA GLY A 217 20.19 16.10 -5.18
C GLY A 217 18.87 15.87 -4.40
N GLY A 218 18.93 15.18 -3.24
CA GLY A 218 17.76 14.84 -2.43
C GLY A 218 16.86 13.77 -3.03
N ARG A 219 17.36 12.99 -3.99
CA ARG A 219 16.65 11.88 -4.64
C ARG A 219 17.35 10.56 -4.35
N MET A 220 16.56 9.53 -4.06
CA MET A 220 17.03 8.15 -4.01
C MET A 220 17.14 7.57 -5.43
N ILE A 221 18.26 6.97 -5.74
CA ILE A 221 18.55 6.35 -7.03
C ILE A 221 19.10 4.95 -6.78
N THR A 222 18.47 3.94 -7.35
CA THR A 222 19.02 2.58 -7.42
C THR A 222 19.44 2.33 -8.87
N PRO A 223 20.75 2.19 -9.15
CA PRO A 223 21.25 1.99 -10.51
C PRO A 223 20.71 0.70 -11.13
N ARG A 224 20.44 0.72 -12.44
CA ARG A 224 20.09 -0.48 -13.21
C ARG A 224 21.32 -1.31 -13.62
N GLY A 225 22.51 -0.72 -13.50
CA GLY A 225 23.78 -1.35 -13.91
C GLY A 225 24.27 -0.92 -15.29
N TYR A 226 23.77 0.20 -15.84
CA TYR A 226 24.34 0.78 -17.07
C TYR A 226 25.73 1.36 -16.80
N SER A 227 26.66 1.15 -17.72
CA SER A 227 27.96 1.86 -17.73
C SER A 227 27.73 3.26 -18.30
N LEU A 228 27.91 4.30 -17.48
CA LEU A 228 27.79 5.71 -17.85
C LEU A 228 29.16 6.36 -18.00
#